data_3e540530c434e537eefb3cc5e6f8fc71
#
_entry.id   3e540530c434e537eefb3cc5e6f8fc71
#
_cell.length_a   1.000
_cell.length_b   1.000
_cell.length_c   1.000
_cell.angle_alpha   90.00
_cell.angle_beta   90.00
_cell.angle_gamma   90.00
#
_symmetry.space_group_name_H-M   'P 1'
#
loop_
_entity.id
_entity.type
_entity.pdbx_description
1 polymer ?
#
loop_
_entity_poly.entity_id
_entity_poly.type
_entity_poly.pdbx_seq_one_letter_code
_entity_poly.pdbx_strand_id
1 'polypeptide(L)'
;GEKGPILGFSGHLDVVAAKESDGWHSDPFKLVERDGKLYGRGTSDMKSGVAAMIVSLIELQQKGLKNGRIRLMLTMGEEIGEEGSAYFYEHGYMKDVSALVISEPTYYRIIYAEKGSLDLKITSRGTAAHSSMPNLGYNAVNPLIELLSELNKFFSNPPKNDVLGPLTFNVTVFKGGEQVNTIPDYAEAEINIRTLPNFDGNDVIKKLDEYLEKKNENGATLTREILMNEDAVLKSP
;
A
#
# COMPACT_ATOMS: atom_id res chain seq x y z
N GLY A 1 -31.87 -17.41 1.70
CA GLY A 1 -33.07 -17.15 2.51
C GLY A 1 -33.47 -15.68 2.45
N GLU A 2 -34.72 -15.39 2.70
CA GLU A 2 -35.21 -14.00 2.64
C GLU A 2 -34.89 -13.18 3.89
N LYS A 3 -34.54 -13.84 5.00
CA LYS A 3 -34.29 -13.22 6.30
C LYS A 3 -32.97 -13.73 6.88
N GLY A 4 -32.33 -12.92 7.71
CA GLY A 4 -31.11 -13.26 8.42
C GLY A 4 -29.91 -12.40 8.01
N PRO A 5 -28.72 -12.64 8.62
CA PRO A 5 -27.53 -11.87 8.35
C PRO A 5 -27.09 -11.99 6.90
N ILE A 6 -26.36 -10.99 6.42
CA ILE A 6 -25.72 -11.02 5.10
C ILE A 6 -24.24 -11.33 5.28
N LEU A 7 -23.81 -12.42 4.66
CA LEU A 7 -22.39 -12.71 4.48
C LEU A 7 -21.94 -12.09 3.14
N GLY A 8 -21.02 -11.15 3.18
CA GLY A 8 -20.38 -10.56 2.01
C GLY A 8 -19.24 -11.44 1.53
N PHE A 9 -19.12 -11.58 0.22
CA PHE A 9 -17.92 -12.06 -0.46
C PHE A 9 -17.44 -10.96 -1.38
N SER A 10 -16.17 -10.61 -1.29
CA SER A 10 -15.56 -9.58 -2.14
C SER A 10 -14.28 -10.06 -2.78
N GLY A 11 -13.98 -9.49 -3.95
CA GLY A 11 -12.73 -9.69 -4.66
C GLY A 11 -12.63 -8.78 -5.87
N HIS A 12 -11.39 -8.43 -6.23
CA HIS A 12 -11.11 -7.54 -7.34
C HIS A 12 -10.97 -8.28 -8.68
N LEU A 13 -11.28 -7.58 -9.77
CA LEU A 13 -11.24 -8.09 -11.13
C LEU A 13 -10.04 -7.54 -11.94
N ASP A 14 -9.48 -6.42 -11.51
CA ASP A 14 -8.29 -5.84 -12.11
C ASP A 14 -7.03 -6.65 -11.78
N VAL A 15 -5.95 -6.32 -12.41
CA VAL A 15 -4.67 -6.99 -12.26
C VAL A 15 -3.53 -6.00 -12.54
N VAL A 16 -2.39 -6.17 -11.89
CA VAL A 16 -1.17 -5.41 -12.22
C VAL A 16 -0.70 -5.70 -13.64
N ALA A 17 0.03 -4.73 -14.23
CA ALA A 17 0.63 -4.91 -15.56
C ALA A 17 1.58 -6.11 -15.59
N ALA A 18 1.64 -6.79 -16.72
CA ALA A 18 2.65 -7.79 -16.98
C ALA A 18 3.81 -7.17 -17.79
N LYS A 19 5.05 -7.40 -17.35
CA LYS A 19 6.26 -6.91 -18.00
C LYS A 19 7.05 -8.08 -18.59
N GLU A 20 7.82 -7.84 -19.65
CA GLU A 20 8.72 -8.86 -20.22
C GLU A 20 9.73 -9.39 -19.20
N SER A 21 10.17 -8.52 -18.27
CA SER A 21 11.08 -8.90 -17.18
C SER A 21 10.50 -9.87 -16.16
N ASP A 22 9.19 -10.11 -16.15
CA ASP A 22 8.53 -11.01 -15.20
C ASP A 22 8.76 -12.50 -15.50
N GLY A 23 9.45 -12.82 -16.60
CA GLY A 23 9.83 -14.21 -16.94
C GLY A 23 8.66 -15.08 -17.41
N TRP A 24 7.67 -14.51 -18.06
CA TRP A 24 6.53 -15.23 -18.61
C TRP A 24 6.96 -16.24 -19.71
N HIS A 25 6.47 -17.48 -19.59
CA HIS A 25 6.67 -18.53 -20.59
C HIS A 25 5.48 -18.71 -21.55
N SER A 26 4.47 -17.88 -21.43
CA SER A 26 3.27 -17.82 -22.27
C SER A 26 2.69 -16.40 -22.22
N ASP A 27 1.79 -16.05 -23.12
CA ASP A 27 1.07 -14.79 -23.08
C ASP A 27 0.37 -14.63 -21.71
N PRO A 28 0.74 -13.63 -20.88
CA PRO A 28 0.22 -13.48 -19.53
C PRO A 28 -1.29 -13.21 -19.48
N PHE A 29 -1.88 -12.73 -20.57
CA PHE A 29 -3.31 -12.44 -20.68
C PHE A 29 -4.14 -13.57 -21.31
N LYS A 30 -3.50 -14.73 -21.54
CA LYS A 30 -4.18 -15.97 -21.95
C LYS A 30 -4.02 -17.04 -20.91
N LEU A 31 -5.14 -17.59 -20.45
CA LEU A 31 -5.12 -18.70 -19.49
C LEU A 31 -4.51 -19.94 -20.15
N VAL A 32 -3.47 -20.47 -19.54
CA VAL A 32 -2.80 -21.70 -19.97
C VAL A 32 -2.83 -22.71 -18.83
N GLU A 33 -3.30 -23.92 -19.13
CA GLU A 33 -3.17 -25.07 -18.21
C GLU A 33 -1.92 -25.86 -18.57
N ARG A 34 -1.06 -26.13 -17.58
CA ARG A 34 0.14 -26.94 -17.72
C ARG A 34 0.47 -27.62 -16.39
N ASP A 35 0.72 -28.92 -16.42
CA ASP A 35 1.09 -29.72 -15.24
C ASP A 35 0.08 -29.58 -14.07
N GLY A 36 -1.23 -29.52 -14.40
CA GLY A 36 -2.30 -29.38 -13.42
C GLY A 36 -2.35 -28.00 -12.73
N LYS A 37 -1.70 -27.00 -13.31
CA LYS A 37 -1.71 -25.59 -12.82
C LYS A 37 -2.19 -24.65 -13.90
N LEU A 38 -2.85 -23.58 -13.47
CA LEU A 38 -3.30 -22.49 -14.32
C LEU A 38 -2.30 -21.33 -14.28
N TYR A 39 -1.86 -20.89 -15.47
CA TYR A 39 -0.92 -19.80 -15.64
C TYR A 39 -1.59 -18.64 -16.37
N GLY A 40 -1.34 -17.43 -15.89
CA GLY A 40 -1.83 -16.17 -16.45
C GLY A 40 -1.83 -15.06 -15.41
N ARG A 41 -1.76 -13.82 -15.81
CA ARG A 41 -1.87 -12.67 -14.92
C ARG A 41 -3.29 -12.69 -14.28
N GLY A 42 -3.34 -12.56 -12.93
CA GLY A 42 -4.60 -12.63 -12.19
C GLY A 42 -5.06 -14.04 -11.83
N THR A 43 -4.38 -15.13 -12.25
CA THR A 43 -4.77 -16.49 -11.84
C THR A 43 -4.55 -16.76 -10.36
N SER A 44 -3.57 -16.11 -9.73
CA SER A 44 -3.34 -16.19 -8.29
C SER A 44 -4.02 -15.00 -7.58
N ASP A 45 -3.79 -13.82 -8.05
CA ASP A 45 -4.21 -12.55 -7.50
C ASP A 45 -5.18 -11.85 -8.47
N MET A 46 -6.55 -11.84 -8.19
CA MET A 46 -7.18 -12.79 -7.26
C MET A 46 -8.34 -13.54 -7.94
N LYS A 47 -8.29 -13.68 -9.29
CA LYS A 47 -9.40 -14.27 -10.07
C LYS A 47 -9.72 -15.73 -9.72
N SER A 48 -8.74 -16.50 -9.19
CA SER A 48 -9.02 -17.83 -8.66
C SER A 48 -9.93 -17.79 -7.43
N GLY A 49 -9.70 -16.84 -6.53
CA GLY A 49 -10.57 -16.58 -5.38
C GLY A 49 -11.97 -16.16 -5.81
N VAL A 50 -12.07 -15.24 -6.77
CA VAL A 50 -13.35 -14.81 -7.35
C VAL A 50 -14.10 -16.00 -7.99
N ALA A 51 -13.41 -16.81 -8.77
CA ALA A 51 -14.01 -17.99 -9.39
C ALA A 51 -14.51 -18.99 -8.34
N ALA A 52 -13.74 -19.25 -7.30
CA ALA A 52 -14.12 -20.14 -6.21
C ALA A 52 -15.38 -19.62 -5.47
N MET A 53 -15.46 -18.31 -5.21
CA MET A 53 -16.67 -17.71 -4.62
C MET A 53 -17.89 -17.89 -5.52
N ILE A 54 -17.75 -17.61 -6.82
CA ILE A 54 -18.87 -17.75 -7.78
C ILE A 54 -19.36 -19.21 -7.85
N VAL A 55 -18.45 -20.18 -7.97
CA VAL A 55 -18.82 -21.61 -7.99
C VAL A 55 -19.50 -22.02 -6.70
N SER A 56 -18.98 -21.60 -5.56
CA SER A 56 -19.62 -21.85 -4.25
C SER A 56 -21.03 -21.27 -4.16
N LEU A 57 -21.27 -20.09 -4.71
CA LEU A 57 -22.58 -19.47 -4.75
C LEU A 57 -23.58 -20.24 -5.65
N ILE A 58 -23.11 -20.71 -6.80
CA ILE A 58 -23.92 -21.54 -7.72
C ILE A 58 -24.35 -22.84 -7.00
N GLU A 59 -23.40 -23.50 -6.34
CA GLU A 59 -23.70 -24.73 -5.58
C GLU A 59 -24.67 -24.48 -4.41
N LEU A 60 -24.48 -23.40 -3.67
CA LEU A 60 -25.37 -23.01 -2.58
C LEU A 60 -26.78 -22.68 -3.09
N GLN A 61 -26.89 -22.03 -4.24
CA GLN A 61 -28.19 -21.75 -4.86
C GLN A 61 -28.91 -23.04 -5.24
N GLN A 62 -28.19 -24.03 -5.79
CA GLN A 62 -28.76 -25.33 -6.15
C GLN A 62 -29.21 -26.15 -4.93
N LYS A 63 -28.43 -26.09 -3.84
CA LYS A 63 -28.74 -26.78 -2.57
C LYS A 63 -29.82 -26.08 -1.74
N GLY A 64 -30.07 -24.80 -2.02
CA GLY A 64 -30.96 -23.92 -1.28
C GLY A 64 -30.35 -23.41 0.02
N LEU A 65 -30.28 -22.11 0.18
CA LEU A 65 -29.83 -21.45 1.41
C LEU A 65 -31.01 -21.34 2.38
N LYS A 66 -30.92 -22.03 3.54
CA LYS A 66 -32.02 -22.09 4.51
C LYS A 66 -32.18 -20.78 5.28
N ASN A 67 -31.09 -20.20 5.75
CA ASN A 67 -31.06 -18.95 6.54
C ASN A 67 -29.96 -18.04 6.07
N GLY A 68 -30.17 -16.73 6.20
CA GLY A 68 -29.21 -15.71 5.77
C GLY A 68 -29.26 -15.40 4.29
N ARG A 69 -28.43 -14.47 3.91
CA ARG A 69 -28.25 -13.99 2.53
C ARG A 69 -26.78 -13.92 2.22
N ILE A 70 -26.43 -14.02 0.97
CA ILE A 70 -25.05 -13.82 0.50
C ILE A 70 -25.03 -12.68 -0.49
N ARG A 71 -24.06 -11.80 -0.38
CA ARG A 71 -23.80 -10.71 -1.30
C ARG A 71 -22.42 -10.88 -1.90
N LEU A 72 -22.35 -11.07 -3.23
CA LEU A 72 -21.11 -11.03 -3.97
C LEU A 72 -20.86 -9.59 -4.43
N MET A 73 -19.70 -9.06 -4.11
CA MET A 73 -19.23 -7.72 -4.46
C MET A 73 -17.93 -7.85 -5.24
N LEU A 74 -17.98 -7.55 -6.53
CA LEU A 74 -16.80 -7.58 -7.38
C LEU A 74 -16.32 -6.15 -7.61
N THR A 75 -15.09 -5.89 -7.26
CA THR A 75 -14.46 -4.58 -7.29
C THR A 75 -13.49 -4.43 -8.45
N MET A 76 -13.08 -3.21 -8.69
CA MET A 76 -12.02 -2.83 -9.62
C MET A 76 -11.16 -1.73 -8.98
N GLY A 77 -9.92 -1.60 -9.45
CA GLY A 77 -9.00 -0.57 -8.96
C GLY A 77 -8.35 -0.92 -7.63
N GLU A 78 -8.35 -2.18 -7.21
CA GLU A 78 -7.65 -2.61 -5.99
C GLU A 78 -6.15 -2.34 -6.11
N GLU A 79 -5.57 -2.71 -7.24
CA GLU A 79 -4.13 -2.61 -7.54
C GLU A 79 -3.60 -1.15 -7.72
N ILE A 80 -4.50 -0.17 -7.69
CA ILE A 80 -4.18 1.25 -7.93
C ILE A 80 -4.84 2.23 -6.95
N GLY A 81 -5.41 1.77 -5.83
CA GLY A 81 -5.99 2.65 -4.81
C GLY A 81 -7.40 2.30 -4.37
N GLU A 82 -7.87 1.06 -4.60
CA GLU A 82 -9.10 0.49 -4.01
C GLU A 82 -10.41 1.25 -4.30
N GLU A 83 -10.49 1.97 -5.43
CA GLU A 83 -11.66 2.81 -5.78
C GLU A 83 -12.99 2.05 -5.74
N GLY A 84 -12.98 0.76 -6.13
CA GLY A 84 -14.19 -0.05 -6.17
C GLY A 84 -14.73 -0.40 -4.79
N SER A 85 -13.87 -0.69 -3.83
CA SER A 85 -14.25 -0.97 -2.43
C SER A 85 -14.73 0.30 -1.74
N ALA A 86 -14.06 1.43 -1.95
CA ALA A 86 -14.47 2.75 -1.48
C ALA A 86 -15.86 3.11 -2.02
N TYR A 87 -16.12 2.90 -3.31
CA TYR A 87 -17.41 3.13 -3.92
C TYR A 87 -18.53 2.33 -3.22
N PHE A 88 -18.31 1.03 -2.96
CA PHE A 88 -19.30 0.20 -2.26
C PHE A 88 -19.58 0.68 -0.84
N TYR A 89 -18.55 1.13 -0.15
CA TYR A 89 -18.69 1.67 1.20
C TYR A 89 -19.51 2.98 1.20
N GLU A 90 -19.13 3.95 0.38
CA GLU A 90 -19.75 5.26 0.28
C GLU A 90 -21.23 5.21 -0.14
N HIS A 91 -21.55 4.29 -1.04
CA HIS A 91 -22.93 4.11 -1.54
C HIS A 91 -23.78 3.16 -0.67
N GLY A 92 -23.23 2.74 0.47
CA GLY A 92 -24.00 2.00 1.47
C GLY A 92 -24.22 0.53 1.17
N TYR A 93 -23.54 -0.04 0.16
CA TYR A 93 -23.64 -1.47 -0.15
C TYR A 93 -23.09 -2.39 0.94
N MET A 94 -22.35 -1.82 1.90
CA MET A 94 -21.75 -2.55 3.01
C MET A 94 -22.55 -2.47 4.31
N LYS A 95 -23.53 -1.58 4.43
CA LYS A 95 -24.20 -1.21 5.71
C LYS A 95 -24.88 -2.40 6.42
N ASP A 96 -25.40 -3.36 5.68
CA ASP A 96 -26.15 -4.51 6.20
C ASP A 96 -25.35 -5.81 6.10
N VAL A 97 -24.07 -5.76 5.74
CA VAL A 97 -23.16 -6.91 5.72
C VAL A 97 -22.70 -7.20 7.15
N SER A 98 -22.98 -8.41 7.61
CA SER A 98 -22.65 -8.83 8.97
C SER A 98 -21.24 -9.40 9.12
N ALA A 99 -20.69 -9.95 8.05
CA ALA A 99 -19.31 -10.41 7.93
C ALA A 99 -18.88 -10.37 6.46
N LEU A 100 -17.60 -10.16 6.23
CA LEU A 100 -17.00 -10.08 4.88
C LEU A 100 -15.88 -11.11 4.76
N VAL A 101 -15.86 -11.82 3.63
CA VAL A 101 -14.77 -12.71 3.23
C VAL A 101 -14.19 -12.16 1.93
N ILE A 102 -12.88 -11.94 1.91
CA ILE A 102 -12.11 -11.52 0.74
C ILE A 102 -11.18 -12.70 0.40
N SER A 103 -11.22 -13.17 -0.85
CA SER A 103 -10.53 -14.40 -1.24
C SER A 103 -9.16 -14.13 -1.88
N GLU A 104 -8.38 -13.26 -1.24
CA GLU A 104 -6.99 -12.98 -1.60
C GLU A 104 -6.07 -14.19 -1.43
N PRO A 105 -4.94 -14.25 -2.16
CA PRO A 105 -4.00 -15.37 -2.12
C PRO A 105 -3.15 -15.39 -0.83
N THR A 106 -3.72 -15.85 0.27
CA THR A 106 -3.11 -15.85 1.62
C THR A 106 -2.44 -17.17 2.00
N TYR A 107 -2.16 -18.06 1.05
CA TYR A 107 -1.68 -19.42 1.33
C TYR A 107 -2.59 -20.20 2.29
N TYR A 108 -3.92 -20.05 2.13
CA TYR A 108 -4.96 -20.66 2.97
C TYR A 108 -4.91 -20.22 4.45
N ARG A 109 -4.28 -19.08 4.76
CA ARG A 109 -4.30 -18.49 6.09
C ARG A 109 -5.45 -17.51 6.18
N ILE A 110 -6.11 -17.49 7.33
CA ILE A 110 -7.09 -16.45 7.63
C ILE A 110 -6.32 -15.21 8.08
N ILE A 111 -6.37 -14.15 7.27
CA ILE A 111 -5.85 -12.84 7.61
C ILE A 111 -7.03 -12.04 8.21
N TYR A 112 -6.85 -11.55 9.41
CA TYR A 112 -7.88 -10.81 10.17
C TYR A 112 -7.37 -9.47 10.69
N ALA A 113 -6.13 -9.15 10.42
CA ALA A 113 -5.50 -7.90 10.79
C ALA A 113 -4.38 -7.58 9.79
N GLU A 114 -4.23 -6.31 9.47
CA GLU A 114 -3.18 -5.83 8.57
C GLU A 114 -2.61 -4.49 9.05
N LYS A 115 -1.37 -4.22 8.64
CA LYS A 115 -0.74 -2.93 8.88
C LYS A 115 -1.30 -1.90 7.93
N GLY A 116 -1.40 -0.66 8.39
CA GLY A 116 -1.67 0.46 7.51
C GLY A 116 -0.48 0.73 6.57
N SER A 117 -0.71 1.55 5.58
CA SER A 117 0.30 1.97 4.61
C SER A 117 0.36 3.48 4.53
N LEU A 118 1.57 4.02 4.68
CA LEU A 118 1.85 5.43 4.52
C LEU A 118 2.99 5.60 3.53
N ASP A 119 2.68 6.22 2.39
CA ASP A 119 3.67 6.59 1.38
C ASP A 119 3.87 8.10 1.39
N LEU A 120 5.12 8.49 1.53
CA LEU A 120 5.54 9.88 1.62
C LEU A 120 6.59 10.19 0.57
N LYS A 121 6.51 11.39 0.00
CA LYS A 121 7.57 11.99 -0.78
C LYS A 121 8.15 13.16 0.00
N ILE A 122 9.46 13.20 0.15
CA ILE A 122 10.20 14.32 0.74
C ILE A 122 11.00 14.98 -0.37
N THR A 123 10.86 16.29 -0.49
CA THR A 123 11.59 17.11 -1.45
C THR A 123 12.49 18.09 -0.72
N SER A 124 13.72 18.21 -1.17
CA SER A 124 14.71 19.20 -0.72
C SER A 124 15.03 20.15 -1.86
N ARG A 125 15.03 21.44 -1.54
CA ARG A 125 15.40 22.50 -2.48
C ARG A 125 16.68 23.19 -2.04
N GLY A 126 17.48 23.58 -2.99
CA GLY A 126 18.75 24.26 -2.79
C GLY A 126 19.01 25.33 -3.83
N THR A 127 20.29 25.63 -4.05
CA THR A 127 20.76 26.58 -5.07
C THR A 127 21.96 25.97 -5.78
N ALA A 128 21.87 25.84 -7.10
CA ALA A 128 22.95 25.29 -7.90
C ALA A 128 24.14 26.24 -7.94
N ALA A 129 25.36 25.68 -7.89
CA ALA A 129 26.60 26.39 -8.06
C ALA A 129 27.69 25.43 -8.55
N HIS A 130 28.78 25.98 -9.10
CA HIS A 130 29.93 25.16 -9.42
C HIS A 130 30.56 24.62 -8.12
N SER A 131 30.98 23.36 -8.10
CA SER A 131 31.47 22.69 -6.89
C SER A 131 32.75 23.34 -6.28
N SER A 132 33.50 24.07 -7.07
CA SER A 132 34.65 24.86 -6.59
C SER A 132 34.29 26.18 -5.90
N MET A 133 33.01 26.58 -5.94
CA MET A 133 32.49 27.81 -5.33
C MET A 133 31.28 27.51 -4.43
N PRO A 134 31.47 26.68 -3.38
CA PRO A 134 30.36 26.17 -2.57
C PRO A 134 29.58 27.27 -1.83
N ASN A 135 30.21 28.40 -1.57
CA ASN A 135 29.56 29.52 -0.86
C ASN A 135 28.50 30.25 -1.73
N LEU A 136 28.42 29.96 -3.02
CA LEU A 136 27.42 30.53 -3.95
C LEU A 136 26.22 29.63 -4.13
N GLY A 137 26.24 28.41 -3.57
CA GLY A 137 25.18 27.41 -3.66
C GLY A 137 24.68 26.94 -2.31
N TYR A 138 23.59 26.17 -2.36
CA TYR A 138 23.09 25.42 -1.22
C TYR A 138 22.74 23.99 -1.68
N ASN A 139 23.43 23.02 -1.13
CA ASN A 139 23.29 21.61 -1.54
C ASN A 139 22.00 21.01 -1.02
N ALA A 140 21.08 20.66 -1.91
CA ALA A 140 19.81 20.05 -1.56
C ALA A 140 19.93 18.58 -1.07
N VAL A 141 20.97 17.88 -1.48
CA VAL A 141 21.18 16.46 -1.13
C VAL A 141 21.54 16.29 0.36
N ASN A 142 22.41 17.16 0.88
CA ASN A 142 22.93 17.02 2.24
C ASN A 142 21.83 17.01 3.33
N PRO A 143 20.91 18.00 3.42
CA PRO A 143 19.87 18.03 4.44
C PRO A 143 18.89 16.86 4.30
N LEU A 144 18.65 16.36 3.08
CA LEU A 144 17.81 15.18 2.87
C LEU A 144 18.49 13.91 3.41
N ILE A 145 19.78 13.71 3.15
CA ILE A 145 20.55 12.58 3.71
C ILE A 145 20.53 12.62 5.23
N GLU A 146 20.77 13.79 5.83
CA GLU A 146 20.75 13.95 7.28
C GLU A 146 19.38 13.64 7.87
N LEU A 147 18.29 14.16 7.28
CA LEU A 147 16.91 13.85 7.68
C LEU A 147 16.64 12.35 7.65
N LEU A 148 16.95 11.69 6.54
CA LEU A 148 16.73 10.26 6.37
C LEU A 148 17.57 9.43 7.37
N SER A 149 18.79 9.86 7.67
CA SER A 149 19.63 9.23 8.70
C SER A 149 19.04 9.34 10.10
N GLU A 150 18.50 10.51 10.45
CA GLU A 150 17.82 10.72 11.75
C GLU A 150 16.53 9.90 11.85
N LEU A 151 15.74 9.83 10.79
CA LEU A 151 14.54 9.00 10.74
C LEU A 151 14.85 7.50 10.83
N ASN A 152 15.86 7.02 10.10
CA ASN A 152 16.33 5.63 10.22
C ASN A 152 16.78 5.30 11.65
N LYS A 153 17.46 6.23 12.33
CA LYS A 153 17.86 6.06 13.72
C LYS A 153 16.65 6.02 14.65
N PHE A 154 15.66 6.89 14.45
CA PHE A 154 14.42 6.89 15.23
C PHE A 154 13.67 5.55 15.07
N PHE A 155 13.50 5.07 13.84
CA PHE A 155 12.83 3.82 13.53
C PHE A 155 13.69 2.56 13.66
N SER A 156 14.94 2.66 14.15
CA SER A 156 15.77 1.47 14.45
C SER A 156 15.22 0.62 15.60
N ASN A 157 14.43 1.23 16.50
CA ASN A 157 13.66 0.54 17.52
C ASN A 157 12.18 0.95 17.39
N PRO A 158 11.48 0.44 16.37
CA PRO A 158 10.16 0.93 16.00
C PRO A 158 9.10 0.53 17.02
N PRO A 159 7.98 1.28 17.10
CA PRO A 159 6.78 0.84 17.77
C PRO A 159 6.37 -0.57 17.34
N LYS A 160 5.77 -1.32 18.26
CA LYS A 160 5.32 -2.70 18.04
C LYS A 160 3.86 -2.85 18.44
N ASN A 161 3.19 -3.75 17.75
CA ASN A 161 1.85 -4.24 18.09
C ASN A 161 1.94 -5.75 18.35
N ASP A 162 1.18 -6.25 19.32
CA ASP A 162 1.25 -7.67 19.73
C ASP A 162 0.77 -8.62 18.60
N VAL A 163 -0.12 -8.16 17.74
CA VAL A 163 -0.66 -8.93 16.61
C VAL A 163 0.15 -8.72 15.34
N LEU A 164 0.43 -7.44 15.01
CA LEU A 164 1.01 -7.04 13.73
C LEU A 164 2.54 -6.97 13.74
N GLY A 165 3.16 -7.08 14.92
CA GLY A 165 4.61 -6.94 15.07
C GLY A 165 5.08 -5.49 14.95
N PRO A 166 6.34 -5.24 14.54
CA PRO A 166 6.91 -3.89 14.47
C PRO A 166 6.43 -3.10 13.26
N LEU A 167 6.32 -1.78 13.42
CA LEU A 167 6.25 -0.84 12.30
C LEU A 167 7.47 -1.03 11.38
N THR A 168 7.30 -0.82 10.08
CA THR A 168 8.43 -0.83 9.13
C THR A 168 8.60 0.53 8.48
N PHE A 169 9.83 0.94 8.29
CA PHE A 169 10.22 2.20 7.64
C PHE A 169 11.26 1.90 6.56
N ASN A 170 10.98 2.27 5.31
CA ASN A 170 11.87 2.01 4.19
C ASN A 170 11.95 3.23 3.28
N VAL A 171 13.16 3.71 3.01
CA VAL A 171 13.40 4.63 1.90
C VAL A 171 13.47 3.80 0.63
N THR A 172 12.52 4.00 -0.28
CA THR A 172 12.35 3.18 -1.49
C THR A 172 12.85 3.85 -2.75
N VAL A 173 12.85 5.20 -2.77
CA VAL A 173 13.40 6.01 -3.85
C VAL A 173 14.30 7.09 -3.27
N PHE A 174 15.42 7.34 -3.91
CA PHE A 174 16.29 8.49 -3.63
C PHE A 174 16.87 9.01 -4.94
N LYS A 175 16.69 10.30 -5.19
CA LYS A 175 17.24 10.99 -6.39
C LYS A 175 17.80 12.33 -5.97
N GLY A 176 18.93 12.73 -6.56
CA GLY A 176 19.52 14.04 -6.33
C GLY A 176 20.85 14.20 -7.02
N GLY A 177 21.07 15.40 -7.59
CA GLY A 177 22.26 15.75 -8.34
C GLY A 177 22.26 15.20 -9.77
N GLU A 178 22.91 15.93 -10.69
CA GLU A 178 22.99 15.59 -12.11
C GLU A 178 24.45 15.47 -12.59
N GLN A 179 25.35 16.28 -12.05
CA GLN A 179 26.74 16.36 -12.45
C GLN A 179 27.69 16.42 -11.27
N VAL A 180 28.86 15.79 -11.39
CA VAL A 180 29.84 15.70 -10.30
C VAL A 180 30.44 17.06 -9.88
N ASN A 181 30.47 18.01 -10.78
CA ASN A 181 31.04 19.35 -10.56
C ASN A 181 29.98 20.44 -10.27
N THR A 182 28.75 20.05 -9.99
CA THR A 182 27.64 20.97 -9.69
C THR A 182 27.04 20.64 -8.30
N ILE A 183 26.91 21.68 -7.47
CA ILE A 183 26.14 21.59 -6.22
C ILE A 183 24.65 21.43 -6.60
N PRO A 184 23.98 20.36 -6.17
CA PRO A 184 22.61 20.11 -6.58
C PRO A 184 21.62 21.03 -5.86
N ASP A 185 20.67 21.58 -6.60
CA ASP A 185 19.58 22.43 -6.11
C ASP A 185 18.29 21.68 -5.88
N TYR A 186 18.27 20.36 -6.17
CA TYR A 186 17.12 19.49 -5.99
C TYR A 186 17.53 18.10 -5.54
N ALA A 187 16.76 17.56 -4.58
CA ALA A 187 16.78 16.15 -4.21
C ALA A 187 15.40 15.70 -3.76
N GLU A 188 15.09 14.43 -3.91
CA GLU A 188 13.84 13.83 -3.46
C GLU A 188 14.07 12.42 -2.91
N ALA A 189 13.21 12.01 -1.99
CA ALA A 189 13.13 10.63 -1.51
C ALA A 189 11.67 10.22 -1.37
N GLU A 190 11.38 8.95 -1.67
CA GLU A 190 10.09 8.33 -1.35
C GLU A 190 10.29 7.29 -0.25
N ILE A 191 9.33 7.25 0.66
CA ILE A 191 9.38 6.42 1.87
C ILE A 191 8.08 5.64 1.96
N ASN A 192 8.18 4.31 2.10
CA ASN A 192 7.07 3.45 2.41
C ASN A 192 7.14 3.02 3.88
N ILE A 193 6.05 3.19 4.61
CA ILE A 193 5.94 2.89 6.03
C ILE A 193 4.72 2.01 6.25
N ARG A 194 4.90 0.85 6.90
CA ARG A 194 3.78 0.03 7.35
C ARG A 194 3.45 0.39 8.78
N THR A 195 2.32 1.05 8.98
CA THR A 195 1.87 1.63 10.24
C THR A 195 1.11 0.63 11.12
N LEU A 196 0.81 1.04 12.34
CA LEU A 196 0.15 0.21 13.36
C LEU A 196 -1.03 0.97 13.97
N PRO A 197 -2.04 0.28 14.52
CA PRO A 197 -3.17 0.96 15.16
C PRO A 197 -2.79 1.81 16.38
N ASN A 198 -1.68 1.47 17.03
CA ASN A 198 -1.13 2.20 18.18
C ASN A 198 0.01 3.16 17.81
N PHE A 199 0.32 3.31 16.54
CA PHE A 199 1.21 4.31 15.96
C PHE A 199 0.89 4.42 14.47
N ASP A 200 -0.11 5.21 14.17
CA ASP A 200 -0.72 5.34 12.84
C ASP A 200 0.06 6.27 11.90
N GLY A 201 -0.49 6.49 10.71
CA GLY A 201 0.11 7.39 9.72
C GLY A 201 0.22 8.83 10.21
N ASN A 202 -0.73 9.31 11.01
CA ASN A 202 -0.71 10.67 11.54
C ASN A 202 0.37 10.84 12.61
N ASP A 203 0.62 9.81 13.43
CA ASP A 203 1.73 9.81 14.40
C ASP A 203 3.09 9.87 13.69
N VAL A 204 3.25 9.13 12.60
CA VAL A 204 4.46 9.19 11.75
C VAL A 204 4.62 10.57 11.13
N ILE A 205 3.55 11.12 10.55
CA ILE A 205 3.56 12.43 9.91
C ILE A 205 3.94 13.52 10.93
N LYS A 206 3.32 13.50 12.10
CA LYS A 206 3.65 14.42 13.18
C LYS A 206 5.13 14.34 13.57
N LYS A 207 5.64 13.11 13.68
CA LYS A 207 7.07 12.92 13.99
C LYS A 207 7.98 13.44 12.89
N LEU A 208 7.64 13.19 11.63
CA LEU A 208 8.37 13.72 10.48
C LEU A 208 8.38 15.25 10.47
N ASP A 209 7.23 15.88 10.73
CA ASP A 209 7.09 17.33 10.76
C ASP A 209 8.03 17.98 11.79
N GLU A 210 8.18 17.38 12.99
CA GLU A 210 9.16 17.84 14.00
C GLU A 210 10.59 17.85 13.45
N TYR A 211 11.00 16.85 12.68
CA TYR A 211 12.32 16.79 12.06
C TYR A 211 12.47 17.79 10.90
N LEU A 212 11.43 17.93 10.08
CA LEU A 212 11.42 18.90 8.97
C LEU A 212 11.55 20.33 9.48
N GLU A 213 10.75 20.71 10.49
CA GLU A 213 10.79 22.04 11.11
C GLU A 213 12.20 22.33 11.63
N LYS A 214 12.76 21.43 12.41
CA LYS A 214 14.12 21.57 12.96
C LYS A 214 15.18 21.75 11.87
N LYS A 215 15.10 21.01 10.74
CA LYS A 215 16.04 21.16 9.63
C LYS A 215 15.85 22.49 8.91
N ASN A 216 14.60 22.90 8.71
CA ASN A 216 14.26 24.15 8.03
C ASN A 216 14.66 25.39 8.86
N GLU A 217 14.54 25.34 10.17
CA GLU A 217 15.07 26.38 11.07
C GLU A 217 16.60 26.57 10.92
N ASN A 218 17.33 25.51 10.53
CA ASN A 218 18.75 25.54 10.26
C ASN A 218 19.11 25.86 8.78
N GLY A 219 18.13 26.36 8.01
CA GLY A 219 18.34 26.87 6.65
C GLY A 219 18.11 25.84 5.54
N ALA A 220 17.63 24.63 5.85
CA ALA A 220 17.17 23.69 4.83
C ALA A 220 15.81 24.16 4.23
N THR A 221 15.47 23.63 3.05
CA THR A 221 14.15 23.82 2.44
C THR A 221 13.60 22.43 2.09
N LEU A 222 13.08 21.79 3.13
CA LEU A 222 12.48 20.44 3.06
C LEU A 222 10.97 20.55 3.13
N THR A 223 10.30 19.84 2.24
CA THR A 223 8.84 19.71 2.22
C THR A 223 8.45 18.24 2.09
N ARG A 224 7.25 17.90 2.54
CA ARG A 224 6.66 16.57 2.33
C ARG A 224 5.36 16.64 1.55
N GLU A 225 5.07 15.55 0.89
CA GLU A 225 3.80 15.23 0.25
C GLU A 225 3.35 13.85 0.75
N ILE A 226 2.07 13.70 1.06
CA ILE A 226 1.48 12.40 1.38
C ILE A 226 0.95 11.82 0.07
N LEU A 227 1.51 10.69 -0.35
CA LEU A 227 1.09 9.98 -1.55
C LEU A 227 -0.05 9.01 -1.24
N MET A 228 0.01 8.38 -0.07
CA MET A 228 -1.00 7.45 0.44
C MET A 228 -0.98 7.45 1.97
N ASN A 229 -2.13 7.30 2.61
CA ASN A 229 -2.24 7.11 4.06
C ASN A 229 -3.48 6.26 4.39
N GLU A 230 -3.26 4.98 4.63
CA GLU A 230 -4.27 3.99 4.94
C GLU A 230 -4.10 3.45 6.35
N ASP A 231 -5.19 3.35 7.08
CA ASP A 231 -5.17 2.90 8.47
C ASP A 231 -4.93 1.39 8.58
N ALA A 232 -4.26 1.00 9.66
CA ALA A 232 -4.12 -0.40 10.03
C ALA A 232 -5.46 -0.98 10.49
N VAL A 233 -5.76 -2.21 10.07
CA VAL A 233 -6.98 -2.91 10.47
C VAL A 233 -6.66 -3.99 11.49
N LEU A 234 -7.27 -3.89 12.66
CA LEU A 234 -7.35 -4.99 13.63
C LEU A 234 -8.68 -5.72 13.47
N LYS A 235 -8.74 -6.94 13.98
CA LYS A 235 -9.95 -7.74 14.02
C LYS A 235 -11.14 -6.88 14.46
N SER A 236 -12.18 -6.86 13.63
CA SER A 236 -13.47 -6.33 14.05
C SER A 236 -13.95 -7.07 15.32
N PRO A 237 -14.53 -6.35 16.26
CA PRO A 237 -15.03 -6.93 17.50
C PRO A 237 -16.10 -8.00 17.25
#